data_2e64f1e693731d42df16cc2ed27b41f3
#
_entry.id   2e64f1e693731d42df16cc2ed27b41f3
#
_cell.length_a   1.000
_cell.length_b   1.000
_cell.length_c   1.000
_cell.angle_alpha   90.00
_cell.angle_beta   90.00
_cell.angle_gamma   90.00
#
_symmetry.space_group_name_H-M   'P 1'
#
loop_
_entity.id
_entity.type
_entity.pdbx_description
1 polymer ?
#
loop_
_entity_poly.entity_id
_entity_poly.type
_entity_poly.pdbx_seq_one_letter_code
_entity_poly.pdbx_strand_id
1 'polypeptide(L)'
;MFTIDFAAIRAGKVTFAETVSQIGYRDLRSHTDEAFEAVRVSISSATDAAVTFVPHDPQAKEDDERGWTLAHVIAHLTAVLEAAAAVASVLARGVQIPGEMRLFYETPWEEIQTIEQVQARLAESQRISNAYLAAWPEQPHLDLTVTRSTFIGPLNAIGAYMFAIGHVYTHCPQLKEVVQQAQLVNQA
;
A
#
# COMPACT_ATOMS: atom_id res chain seq x y z
N MET A 1 -14.79 4.80 -0.85
CA MET A 1 -13.65 3.86 -0.53
C MET A 1 -13.68 2.73 -1.54
N PHE A 2 -12.62 2.55 -2.29
CA PHE A 2 -12.45 1.42 -3.23
C PHE A 2 -12.12 0.15 -2.43
N THR A 3 -12.86 -0.94 -2.68
CA THR A 3 -12.65 -2.21 -1.98
C THR A 3 -12.38 -3.32 -2.98
N ILE A 4 -11.32 -4.09 -2.76
CA ILE A 4 -10.97 -5.26 -3.57
C ILE A 4 -11.33 -6.52 -2.80
N ASP A 5 -12.18 -7.35 -3.37
CA ASP A 5 -12.47 -8.68 -2.84
C ASP A 5 -11.41 -9.69 -3.30
N PHE A 6 -10.27 -9.69 -2.60
CA PHE A 6 -9.20 -10.65 -2.87
C PHE A 6 -9.62 -12.12 -2.68
N ALA A 7 -10.64 -12.39 -1.85
CA ALA A 7 -11.15 -13.75 -1.67
C ALA A 7 -11.89 -14.21 -2.92
N ALA A 8 -12.73 -13.36 -3.52
CA ALA A 8 -13.41 -13.66 -4.79
C ALA A 8 -12.41 -13.84 -5.95
N ILE A 9 -11.35 -12.99 -6.00
CA ILE A 9 -10.29 -13.10 -7.02
C ILE A 9 -9.54 -14.43 -6.85
N ARG A 10 -9.15 -14.78 -5.63
CA ARG A 10 -8.44 -16.03 -5.33
C ARG A 10 -9.30 -17.27 -5.65
N ALA A 11 -10.61 -17.16 -5.47
CA ALA A 11 -11.58 -18.21 -5.83
C ALA A 11 -11.90 -18.26 -7.33
N GLY A 12 -11.32 -17.39 -8.16
CA GLY A 12 -11.56 -17.32 -9.59
C GLY A 12 -12.96 -16.84 -9.98
N LYS A 13 -13.71 -16.20 -9.07
CA LYS A 13 -15.06 -15.67 -9.31
C LYS A 13 -15.03 -14.37 -10.13
N VAL A 14 -13.97 -13.62 -10.00
CA VAL A 14 -13.72 -12.36 -10.71
C VAL A 14 -12.21 -12.20 -10.88
N THR A 15 -11.78 -11.58 -11.97
CA THR A 15 -10.37 -11.23 -12.16
C THR A 15 -10.07 -9.86 -11.54
N PHE A 16 -8.82 -9.62 -11.17
CA PHE A 16 -8.42 -8.29 -10.71
C PHE A 16 -8.64 -7.22 -11.79
N ALA A 17 -8.36 -7.55 -13.05
CA ALA A 17 -8.57 -6.64 -14.19
C ALA A 17 -10.04 -6.23 -14.31
N GLU A 18 -10.99 -7.14 -14.13
CA GLU A 18 -12.44 -6.82 -14.12
C GLU A 18 -12.79 -5.88 -12.96
N THR A 19 -12.22 -6.11 -11.77
CA THR A 19 -12.46 -5.28 -10.58
C THR A 19 -12.06 -3.81 -10.80
N VAL A 20 -10.99 -3.56 -11.55
CA VAL A 20 -10.47 -2.21 -11.80
C VAL A 20 -10.84 -1.66 -13.18
N SER A 21 -11.65 -2.36 -13.97
CA SER A 21 -11.95 -2.03 -15.36
C SER A 21 -12.63 -0.67 -15.57
N GLN A 22 -13.33 -0.17 -14.56
CA GLN A 22 -14.04 1.12 -14.60
C GLN A 22 -13.19 2.29 -14.11
N ILE A 23 -11.95 2.04 -13.66
CA ILE A 23 -11.07 3.08 -13.11
C ILE A 23 -10.28 3.70 -14.26
N GLY A 24 -10.45 5.01 -14.43
CA GLY A 24 -9.65 5.80 -15.35
C GLY A 24 -8.32 6.22 -14.73
N TYR A 25 -7.30 6.48 -15.57
CA TYR A 25 -6.01 6.95 -15.05
C TYR A 25 -6.11 8.30 -14.31
N ARG A 26 -7.12 9.12 -14.63
CA ARG A 26 -7.38 10.41 -13.97
C ARG A 26 -7.93 10.24 -12.56
N ASP A 27 -8.49 9.08 -12.23
CA ASP A 27 -9.05 8.79 -10.91
C ASP A 27 -7.97 8.33 -9.92
N LEU A 28 -6.79 7.91 -10.42
CA LEU A 28 -5.73 7.33 -9.59
C LEU A 28 -5.25 8.28 -8.49
N ARG A 29 -5.22 9.59 -8.75
CA ARG A 29 -4.84 10.58 -7.73
C ARG A 29 -5.85 10.62 -6.59
N SER A 30 -7.15 10.61 -6.89
CA SER A 30 -8.20 10.57 -5.87
C SER A 30 -8.10 9.29 -5.04
N HIS A 31 -7.89 8.13 -5.68
CA HIS A 31 -7.68 6.87 -4.97
C HIS A 31 -6.43 6.88 -4.09
N THR A 32 -5.36 7.57 -4.54
CA THR A 32 -4.15 7.76 -3.71
C THR A 32 -4.47 8.56 -2.47
N ASP A 33 -5.11 9.72 -2.63
CA ASP A 33 -5.45 10.61 -1.52
C ASP A 33 -6.39 9.93 -0.52
N GLU A 34 -7.39 9.19 -1.00
CA GLU A 34 -8.30 8.39 -0.18
C GLU A 34 -7.56 7.28 0.60
N ALA A 35 -6.59 6.59 -0.02
CA ALA A 35 -5.83 5.53 0.63
C ALA A 35 -4.94 6.09 1.76
N PHE A 36 -4.22 7.19 1.51
CA PHE A 36 -3.42 7.85 2.54
C PHE A 36 -4.29 8.41 3.68
N GLU A 37 -5.48 8.93 3.37
CA GLU A 37 -6.42 9.38 4.40
C GLU A 37 -6.94 8.19 5.23
N ALA A 38 -7.25 7.05 4.61
CA ALA A 38 -7.64 5.85 5.33
C ALA A 38 -6.57 5.36 6.31
N VAL A 39 -5.28 5.44 5.93
CA VAL A 39 -4.16 5.16 6.83
C VAL A 39 -4.15 6.17 7.99
N ARG A 40 -4.21 7.48 7.72
CA ARG A 40 -4.21 8.53 8.76
C ARG A 40 -5.36 8.36 9.74
N VAL A 41 -6.56 8.06 9.24
CA VAL A 41 -7.73 7.77 10.07
C VAL A 41 -7.50 6.53 10.94
N SER A 42 -6.86 5.49 10.39
CA SER A 42 -6.58 4.26 11.12
C SER A 42 -5.61 4.45 12.30
N ILE A 43 -4.74 5.47 12.22
CA ILE A 43 -3.74 5.77 13.25
C ILE A 43 -4.02 7.09 13.99
N SER A 44 -5.21 7.67 13.84
CA SER A 44 -5.53 9.01 14.34
C SER A 44 -5.38 9.19 15.85
N SER A 45 -5.48 8.10 16.62
CA SER A 45 -5.29 8.09 18.08
C SER A 45 -3.93 7.53 18.52
N ALA A 46 -3.00 7.29 17.58
CA ALA A 46 -1.68 6.79 17.90
C ALA A 46 -0.84 7.85 18.62
N THR A 47 -0.01 7.39 19.56
CA THR A 47 1.01 8.17 20.25
C THR A 47 2.39 7.64 19.89
N ASP A 48 3.47 8.33 20.29
CA ASP A 48 4.83 7.84 20.06
C ASP A 48 5.05 6.44 20.64
N ALA A 49 4.45 6.14 21.79
CA ALA A 49 4.50 4.81 22.38
C ALA A 49 3.89 3.71 21.47
N ALA A 50 2.91 4.04 20.65
CA ALA A 50 2.33 3.09 19.70
C ALA A 50 3.24 2.83 18.48
N VAL A 51 4.14 3.76 18.15
CA VAL A 51 4.98 3.66 16.95
C VAL A 51 5.93 2.48 17.02
N THR A 52 6.52 2.24 18.19
CA THR A 52 7.49 1.16 18.42
C THR A 52 6.92 -0.03 19.19
N PHE A 53 5.65 0.02 19.56
CA PHE A 53 4.95 -1.06 20.24
C PHE A 53 4.91 -2.31 19.36
N VAL A 54 5.31 -3.46 19.92
CA VAL A 54 5.22 -4.77 19.27
C VAL A 54 3.88 -5.41 19.65
N PRO A 55 2.90 -5.51 18.74
CA PRO A 55 1.60 -6.09 19.05
C PRO A 55 1.70 -7.62 19.10
N HIS A 56 0.79 -8.25 19.83
CA HIS A 56 0.48 -9.66 19.68
C HIS A 56 -0.36 -9.86 18.39
N ASP A 57 0.11 -10.73 17.51
CA ASP A 57 -0.56 -11.06 16.24
C ASP A 57 -0.56 -12.58 16.01
N PRO A 58 -1.69 -13.26 16.25
CA PRO A 58 -1.80 -14.70 16.03
C PRO A 58 -1.59 -15.15 14.58
N GLN A 59 -1.57 -14.21 13.63
CA GLN A 59 -1.32 -14.46 12.21
C GLN A 59 0.09 -14.07 11.78
N ALA A 60 0.93 -13.63 12.73
CA ALA A 60 2.33 -13.36 12.45
C ALA A 60 3.02 -14.61 11.90
N LYS A 61 4.03 -14.41 11.07
CA LYS A 61 4.82 -15.51 10.50
C LYS A 61 5.88 -16.03 11.48
N GLU A 62 6.19 -15.23 12.47
CA GLU A 62 7.11 -15.54 13.55
C GLU A 62 6.43 -16.48 14.56
N ASP A 63 7.13 -17.50 15.03
CA ASP A 63 6.61 -18.53 15.94
C ASP A 63 6.15 -17.98 17.31
N ASP A 64 6.58 -16.76 17.67
CA ASP A 64 6.27 -16.10 18.94
C ASP A 64 5.06 -15.13 18.85
N GLU A 65 4.32 -15.17 17.73
CA GLU A 65 3.13 -14.32 17.48
C GLU A 65 3.41 -12.81 17.61
N ARG A 66 4.66 -12.40 17.39
CA ARG A 66 5.02 -10.98 17.36
C ARG A 66 4.59 -10.35 16.03
N GLY A 67 3.69 -9.39 16.12
CA GLY A 67 3.26 -8.61 14.97
C GLY A 67 4.22 -7.47 14.63
N TRP A 68 4.00 -6.87 13.49
CA TRP A 68 4.75 -5.70 13.05
C TRP A 68 4.36 -4.46 13.85
N THR A 69 5.35 -3.66 14.22
CA THR A 69 5.11 -2.35 14.84
C THR A 69 4.40 -1.42 13.87
N LEU A 70 3.80 -0.33 14.39
CA LEU A 70 3.20 0.71 13.55
C LEU A 70 4.24 1.25 12.54
N ALA A 71 5.46 1.52 12.99
CA ALA A 71 6.57 1.97 12.14
C ALA A 71 6.84 1.00 10.98
N HIS A 72 6.89 -0.30 11.25
CA HIS A 72 7.15 -1.32 10.23
C HIS A 72 6.01 -1.40 9.19
N VAL A 73 4.75 -1.42 9.64
CA VAL A 73 3.60 -1.42 8.71
C VAL A 73 3.62 -0.17 7.82
N ILE A 74 3.91 1.01 8.38
CA ILE A 74 3.98 2.26 7.60
C ILE A 74 5.14 2.26 6.59
N ALA A 75 6.33 1.81 7.00
CA ALA A 75 7.47 1.67 6.09
C ALA A 75 7.15 0.72 4.93
N HIS A 76 6.53 -0.42 5.24
CA HIS A 76 6.08 -1.40 4.25
C HIS A 76 5.06 -0.81 3.26
N LEU A 77 3.98 -0.20 3.75
CA LEU A 77 2.93 0.35 2.90
C LEU A 77 3.44 1.45 1.97
N THR A 78 4.27 2.34 2.50
CA THR A 78 4.85 3.43 1.70
C THR A 78 5.78 2.90 0.62
N ALA A 79 6.61 1.90 0.93
CA ALA A 79 7.48 1.23 -0.04
C ALA A 79 6.69 0.53 -1.16
N VAL A 80 5.59 -0.17 -0.81
CA VAL A 80 4.70 -0.83 -1.80
C VAL A 80 4.07 0.19 -2.73
N LEU A 81 3.53 1.30 -2.20
CA LEU A 81 2.90 2.34 -3.02
C LEU A 81 3.89 3.02 -3.96
N GLU A 82 5.07 3.40 -3.47
CA GLU A 82 6.11 4.05 -4.28
C GLU A 82 6.61 3.13 -5.38
N ALA A 83 6.88 1.87 -5.07
CA ALA A 83 7.27 0.87 -6.06
C ALA A 83 6.20 0.66 -7.14
N ALA A 84 4.93 0.59 -6.74
CA ALA A 84 3.82 0.43 -7.67
C ALA A 84 3.63 1.68 -8.55
N ALA A 85 3.75 2.88 -7.97
CA ALA A 85 3.67 4.13 -8.71
C ALA A 85 4.79 4.25 -9.76
N ALA A 86 6.03 3.87 -9.40
CA ALA A 86 7.16 3.84 -10.31
C ALA A 86 6.93 2.85 -11.48
N VAL A 87 6.55 1.61 -11.17
CA VAL A 87 6.24 0.57 -12.17
C VAL A 87 5.11 1.01 -13.09
N ALA A 88 4.01 1.51 -12.53
CA ALA A 88 2.86 1.98 -13.30
C ALA A 88 3.24 3.15 -14.22
N SER A 89 4.07 4.09 -13.74
CA SER A 89 4.55 5.21 -14.56
C SER A 89 5.41 4.75 -15.75
N VAL A 90 6.27 3.73 -15.54
CA VAL A 90 7.10 3.17 -16.61
C VAL A 90 6.22 2.50 -17.67
N LEU A 91 5.25 1.66 -17.27
CA LEU A 91 4.30 1.03 -18.20
C LEU A 91 3.47 2.07 -18.96
N ALA A 92 2.90 3.06 -18.25
CA ALA A 92 2.07 4.11 -18.85
C ALA A 92 2.81 4.91 -19.93
N ARG A 93 4.13 5.01 -19.83
CA ARG A 93 5.01 5.68 -20.81
C ARG A 93 5.45 4.77 -21.96
N GLY A 94 4.91 3.56 -22.08
CA GLY A 94 5.18 2.63 -23.17
C GLY A 94 6.46 1.81 -23.01
N VAL A 95 7.00 1.68 -21.79
CA VAL A 95 8.21 0.90 -21.56
C VAL A 95 7.84 -0.42 -20.88
N GLN A 96 8.13 -1.53 -21.57
CA GLN A 96 7.94 -2.87 -21.01
C GLN A 96 9.00 -3.14 -19.94
N ILE A 97 8.54 -3.59 -18.78
CA ILE A 97 9.43 -3.99 -17.69
C ILE A 97 9.80 -5.46 -17.88
N PRO A 98 11.09 -5.80 -18.06
CA PRO A 98 11.52 -7.18 -18.20
C PRO A 98 11.50 -7.90 -16.85
N GLY A 99 10.90 -9.10 -16.83
CA GLY A 99 10.97 -10.02 -15.68
C GLY A 99 10.34 -9.48 -14.38
N GLU A 100 10.84 -9.98 -13.26
CA GLU A 100 10.41 -9.60 -11.91
C GLU A 100 11.18 -8.39 -11.37
N MET A 101 11.21 -7.28 -12.09
CA MET A 101 11.85 -6.08 -11.55
C MET A 101 11.11 -5.59 -10.31
N ARG A 102 11.75 -5.66 -9.15
CA ARG A 102 11.27 -5.10 -7.89
C ARG A 102 11.99 -3.79 -7.60
N LEU A 103 11.32 -2.68 -7.83
CA LEU A 103 11.77 -1.36 -7.37
C LEU A 103 11.27 -1.13 -5.93
N PHE A 104 11.57 -2.07 -5.04
CA PHE A 104 11.08 -2.07 -3.68
C PHE A 104 12.21 -1.72 -2.72
N TYR A 105 12.07 -0.59 -2.04
CA TYR A 105 12.96 -0.17 -0.97
C TYR A 105 12.13 0.21 0.24
N GLU A 106 12.26 -0.54 1.31
CA GLU A 106 11.62 -0.25 2.58
C GLU A 106 12.54 0.64 3.41
N THR A 107 12.01 1.79 3.84
CA THR A 107 12.73 2.69 4.75
C THR A 107 13.05 1.93 6.04
N PRO A 108 14.24 2.11 6.65
CA PRO A 108 14.56 1.52 7.94
C PRO A 108 13.50 1.93 8.98
N TRP A 109 12.58 1.02 9.27
CA TRP A 109 11.46 1.28 10.17
C TRP A 109 11.92 1.44 11.62
N GLU A 110 13.05 0.87 11.97
CA GLU A 110 13.69 0.99 13.29
C GLU A 110 14.07 2.44 13.61
N GLU A 111 14.25 3.29 12.60
CA GLU A 111 14.56 4.71 12.75
C GLU A 111 13.31 5.58 12.96
N ILE A 112 12.11 5.04 12.72
CA ILE A 112 10.83 5.72 12.90
C ILE A 112 10.36 5.49 14.33
N GLN A 113 10.50 6.52 15.19
CA GLN A 113 10.28 6.43 16.63
C GLN A 113 9.12 7.29 17.13
N THR A 114 8.63 8.24 16.30
CA THR A 114 7.58 9.19 16.70
C THR A 114 6.44 9.25 15.69
N ILE A 115 5.27 9.65 16.16
CA ILE A 115 4.10 9.85 15.27
C ILE A 115 4.36 10.97 14.25
N GLU A 116 5.16 11.96 14.58
CA GLU A 116 5.58 13.01 13.65
C GLU A 116 6.39 12.43 12.49
N GLN A 117 7.33 11.51 12.76
CA GLN A 117 8.10 10.82 11.72
C GLN A 117 7.20 9.92 10.86
N VAL A 118 6.22 9.23 11.45
CA VAL A 118 5.19 8.48 10.72
C VAL A 118 4.42 9.37 9.77
N GLN A 119 3.93 10.54 10.24
CA GLN A 119 3.19 11.48 9.40
C GLN A 119 4.06 12.08 8.30
N ALA A 120 5.32 12.39 8.59
CA ALA A 120 6.29 12.86 7.59
C ALA A 120 6.53 11.80 6.50
N ARG A 121 6.70 10.53 6.89
CA ARG A 121 6.87 9.40 5.94
C ARG A 121 5.65 9.24 5.03
N LEU A 122 4.44 9.31 5.59
CA LEU A 122 3.19 9.25 4.83
C LEU A 122 3.07 10.43 3.84
N ALA A 123 3.37 11.65 4.29
CA ALA A 123 3.31 12.83 3.44
C ALA A 123 4.31 12.75 2.27
N GLU A 124 5.53 12.30 2.54
CA GLU A 124 6.56 12.13 1.50
C GLU A 124 6.17 11.02 0.50
N SER A 125 5.67 9.89 0.96
CA SER A 125 5.22 8.81 0.09
C SER A 125 4.05 9.25 -0.81
N GLN A 126 3.08 9.99 -0.25
CA GLN A 126 1.98 10.56 -1.02
C GLN A 126 2.49 11.53 -2.10
N ARG A 127 3.46 12.39 -1.75
CA ARG A 127 4.10 13.32 -2.69
C ARG A 127 4.81 12.56 -3.82
N ILE A 128 5.59 11.52 -3.50
CA ILE A 128 6.32 10.68 -4.47
C ILE A 128 5.31 9.98 -5.40
N SER A 129 4.30 9.33 -4.84
CA SER A 129 3.27 8.62 -5.63
C SER A 129 2.55 9.56 -6.58
N ASN A 130 2.14 10.74 -6.11
CA ASN A 130 1.49 11.76 -6.93
C ASN A 130 2.42 12.31 -8.03
N ALA A 131 3.73 12.43 -7.77
CA ALA A 131 4.71 12.85 -8.78
C ALA A 131 4.85 11.82 -9.90
N TYR A 132 4.87 10.52 -9.59
CA TYR A 132 4.87 9.46 -10.59
C TYR A 132 3.58 9.47 -11.44
N LEU A 133 2.41 9.67 -10.83
CA LEU A 133 1.14 9.77 -11.55
C LEU A 133 1.11 11.01 -12.46
N ALA A 134 1.65 12.14 -12.01
CA ALA A 134 1.74 13.36 -12.81
C ALA A 134 2.67 13.24 -14.03
N ALA A 135 3.58 12.26 -14.03
CA ALA A 135 4.47 11.98 -15.15
C ALA A 135 3.84 11.09 -16.25
N TRP A 136 2.58 10.67 -16.08
CA TRP A 136 1.89 9.89 -17.11
C TRP A 136 1.58 10.75 -18.33
N PRO A 137 1.67 10.20 -19.56
CA PRO A 137 1.24 10.90 -20.76
C PRO A 137 -0.28 11.07 -20.80
N GLU A 138 -0.77 12.02 -21.59
CA GLU A 138 -2.22 12.22 -21.78
C GLU A 138 -2.94 10.98 -22.33
N GLN A 139 -2.21 10.17 -23.10
CA GLN A 139 -2.67 8.88 -23.63
C GLN A 139 -1.71 7.79 -23.10
N PRO A 140 -1.97 7.26 -21.91
CA PRO A 140 -1.10 6.23 -21.33
C PRO A 140 -1.21 4.91 -22.09
N HIS A 141 -0.09 4.20 -22.18
CA HIS A 141 -0.06 2.84 -22.68
C HIS A 141 -0.70 1.89 -21.67
N LEU A 142 -1.83 1.31 -22.04
CA LEU A 142 -2.58 0.34 -21.21
C LEU A 142 -2.54 -1.09 -21.80
N ASP A 143 -1.84 -1.25 -22.91
CA ASP A 143 -1.60 -2.53 -23.60
C ASP A 143 -0.44 -3.32 -23.00
N LEU A 144 0.49 -2.64 -22.31
CA LEU A 144 1.62 -3.27 -21.61
C LEU A 144 1.20 -3.78 -20.24
N THR A 145 1.72 -4.93 -19.86
CA THR A 145 1.38 -5.57 -18.58
C THR A 145 2.60 -6.05 -17.81
N VAL A 146 2.44 -6.17 -16.49
CA VAL A 146 3.36 -6.84 -15.57
C VAL A 146 2.61 -7.87 -14.75
N THR A 147 3.22 -9.04 -14.50
CA THR A 147 2.65 -10.06 -13.62
C THR A 147 3.38 -10.04 -12.28
N ARG A 148 2.66 -9.72 -11.21
CA ARG A 148 3.16 -9.67 -9.83
C ARG A 148 2.91 -10.98 -9.08
N SER A 149 1.82 -11.65 -9.40
CA SER A 149 1.38 -12.91 -8.78
C SER A 149 0.52 -13.68 -9.75
N THR A 150 0.65 -14.99 -9.74
CA THR A 150 -0.11 -15.86 -10.65
C THR A 150 -1.61 -15.81 -10.43
N PHE A 151 -2.08 -15.61 -9.18
CA PHE A 151 -3.51 -15.53 -8.89
C PHE A 151 -4.13 -14.16 -9.24
N ILE A 152 -3.33 -13.10 -9.33
CA ILE A 152 -3.78 -11.77 -9.75
C ILE A 152 -3.82 -11.67 -11.28
N GLY A 153 -2.88 -12.35 -11.95
CA GLY A 153 -2.74 -12.28 -13.40
C GLY A 153 -1.96 -11.04 -13.89
N PRO A 154 -1.97 -10.80 -15.21
CA PRO A 154 -1.31 -9.65 -15.78
C PRO A 154 -2.04 -8.34 -15.45
N LEU A 155 -1.29 -7.31 -15.08
CA LEU A 155 -1.77 -6.00 -14.70
C LEU A 155 -1.21 -4.95 -15.66
N ASN A 156 -2.06 -4.13 -16.27
CA ASN A 156 -1.62 -2.92 -16.94
C ASN A 156 -1.22 -1.82 -15.93
N ALA A 157 -0.84 -0.65 -16.40
CA ALA A 157 -0.40 0.46 -15.55
C ALA A 157 -1.42 0.81 -14.46
N ILE A 158 -2.72 0.91 -14.80
CA ILE A 158 -3.79 1.19 -13.82
C ILE A 158 -3.90 0.03 -12.81
N GLY A 159 -3.97 -1.20 -13.30
CA GLY A 159 -4.09 -2.38 -12.46
C GLY A 159 -2.91 -2.56 -11.50
N ALA A 160 -1.68 -2.31 -11.96
CA ALA A 160 -0.48 -2.40 -11.14
C ALA A 160 -0.49 -1.40 -9.97
N TYR A 161 -0.98 -0.19 -10.21
CA TYR A 161 -1.11 0.82 -9.16
C TYR A 161 -2.28 0.52 -8.21
N MET A 162 -3.45 0.19 -8.75
CA MET A 162 -4.64 -0.12 -7.95
C MET A 162 -4.47 -1.37 -7.08
N PHE A 163 -3.60 -2.30 -7.48
CA PHE A 163 -3.23 -3.43 -6.63
C PHE A 163 -2.56 -2.96 -5.33
N ALA A 164 -1.66 -1.99 -5.41
CA ALA A 164 -1.02 -1.41 -4.22
C ALA A 164 -2.02 -0.60 -3.36
N ILE A 165 -2.92 0.16 -3.99
CA ILE A 165 -4.01 0.85 -3.28
C ILE A 165 -4.87 -0.16 -2.51
N GLY A 166 -5.25 -1.27 -3.14
CA GLY A 166 -6.00 -2.35 -2.46
C GLY A 166 -5.22 -2.96 -1.29
N HIS A 167 -3.93 -3.16 -1.46
CA HIS A 167 -3.04 -3.67 -0.41
C HIS A 167 -3.00 -2.74 0.81
N VAL A 168 -2.97 -1.42 0.62
CA VAL A 168 -3.06 -0.44 1.73
C VAL A 168 -4.33 -0.68 2.56
N TYR A 169 -5.46 -0.83 1.91
CA TYR A 169 -6.73 -1.06 2.63
C TYR A 169 -6.74 -2.38 3.42
N THR A 170 -6.02 -3.41 2.97
CA THR A 170 -5.92 -4.66 3.75
C THR A 170 -5.15 -4.50 5.06
N HIS A 171 -4.26 -3.51 5.16
CA HIS A 171 -3.49 -3.21 6.37
C HIS A 171 -4.17 -2.20 7.32
N CYS A 172 -5.22 -1.49 6.90
CA CYS A 172 -5.91 -0.55 7.77
C CYS A 172 -6.46 -1.20 9.08
N PRO A 173 -7.05 -2.41 9.06
CA PRO A 173 -7.42 -3.11 10.30
C PRO A 173 -6.22 -3.42 11.20
N GLN A 174 -5.09 -3.87 10.63
CA GLN A 174 -3.86 -4.14 11.37
C GLN A 174 -3.33 -2.88 12.05
N LEU A 175 -3.29 -1.74 11.35
CA LEU A 175 -2.88 -0.46 11.93
C LEU A 175 -3.74 -0.07 13.14
N LYS A 176 -5.07 -0.24 13.04
CA LYS A 176 -5.99 0.03 14.16
C LYS A 176 -5.73 -0.89 15.35
N GLU A 177 -5.50 -2.17 15.09
CA GLU A 177 -5.23 -3.16 16.13
C GLU A 177 -3.94 -2.84 16.89
N VAL A 178 -2.85 -2.48 16.19
CA VAL A 178 -1.59 -2.07 16.84
C VAL A 178 -1.82 -0.88 17.76
N VAL A 179 -2.55 0.15 17.30
CA VAL A 179 -2.86 1.33 18.10
C VAL A 179 -3.69 1.00 19.33
N GLN A 180 -4.71 0.15 19.17
CA GLN A 180 -5.58 -0.28 20.27
C GLN A 180 -4.81 -1.05 21.34
N GLN A 181 -3.98 -2.02 20.94
CA GLN A 181 -3.17 -2.80 21.89
C GLN A 181 -2.18 -1.91 22.65
N ALA A 182 -1.51 -0.98 21.96
CA ALA A 182 -0.61 -0.02 22.59
C ALA A 182 -1.31 0.87 23.63
N GLN A 183 -2.55 1.28 23.37
CA GLN A 183 -3.35 2.08 24.31
C GLN A 183 -3.74 1.30 25.55
N LEU A 184 -4.08 0.02 25.41
CA LEU A 184 -4.45 -0.84 26.56
C LEU A 184 -3.29 -1.05 27.51
N VAL A 185 -2.08 -1.26 26.97
CA VAL A 185 -0.87 -1.43 27.81
C VAL A 185 -0.51 -0.14 28.56
N ASN A 186 -0.72 1.03 27.97
CA ASN A 186 -0.41 2.31 28.61
C ASN A 186 -1.44 2.75 29.69
N GLN A 187 -2.57 2.05 29.80
CA GLN A 187 -3.62 2.33 30.80
C GLN A 187 -3.56 1.38 32.01
N ALA A 188 -2.75 0.32 31.96
CA ALA A 188 -2.56 -0.68 32.98
C ALA A 188 -1.37 -0.35 33.91
#